data_daaf849caf6ec17fef496358058b8d10
#
_entry.id   daaf849caf6ec17fef496358058b8d10
#
_cell.length_a   1.000
_cell.length_b   1.000
_cell.length_c   1.000
_cell.angle_alpha   90.00
_cell.angle_beta   90.00
_cell.angle_gamma   90.00
#
_symmetry.space_group_name_H-M   'P 1'
#
loop_
_entity.id
_entity.type
_entity.pdbx_description
1 polymer ?
#
loop_
_entity_poly.entity_id
_entity_poly.type
_entity_poly.pdbx_seq_one_letter_code
_entity_poly.pdbx_strand_id
1 'polypeptide(L)'
;MKSQLEAATLLDTLNRAAAAGVTRRVPDQLRSMGVETLIFQQASDGEFRITSDDLRRSGMRAPSVAIEATIRVLRSTDLNAPSNVLLTVRPTTGTWLGVLYPALVCFGIAGYQLFQNQGKSGLLFLAFGCFAGGLQLLNTRSLINTAWPGLLAEARRLAEGSPYVPAA
;
A
#
# COMPACT_ATOMS: atom_id res chain seq x y z
N MET A 1 2.02 -8.10 -17.56
CA MET A 1 1.46 -9.47 -17.45
C MET A 1 0.37 -9.60 -18.50
N LYS A 2 0.25 -10.77 -19.14
CA LYS A 2 -0.89 -11.07 -20.03
C LYS A 2 -1.94 -11.85 -19.22
N SER A 3 -3.18 -11.39 -19.21
CA SER A 3 -4.32 -12.16 -18.70
C SER A 3 -4.79 -13.13 -19.77
N GLN A 4 -5.29 -14.29 -19.35
CA GLN A 4 -5.90 -15.25 -20.27
C GLN A 4 -7.33 -14.84 -20.67
N LEU A 5 -7.90 -13.88 -19.96
CA LEU A 5 -9.24 -13.37 -20.21
C LEU A 5 -9.24 -12.28 -21.27
N GLU A 6 -10.31 -12.23 -22.03
CA GLU A 6 -10.63 -11.11 -22.90
C GLU A 6 -10.82 -9.83 -22.07
N ALA A 7 -10.45 -8.68 -22.62
CA ALA A 7 -10.47 -7.41 -21.90
C ALA A 7 -11.86 -7.06 -21.34
N ALA A 8 -12.93 -7.36 -22.09
CA ALA A 8 -14.31 -7.11 -21.64
C ALA A 8 -14.70 -7.95 -20.43
N THR A 9 -14.40 -9.25 -20.46
CA THR A 9 -14.68 -10.20 -19.36
C THR A 9 -13.88 -9.85 -18.11
N LEU A 10 -12.62 -9.46 -18.28
CA LEU A 10 -11.77 -9.04 -17.16
C LEU A 10 -12.30 -7.75 -16.53
N LEU A 11 -12.64 -6.74 -17.32
CA LEU A 11 -13.21 -5.48 -16.81
C LEU A 11 -14.53 -5.71 -16.09
N ASP A 12 -15.43 -6.54 -16.60
CA ASP A 12 -16.68 -6.89 -15.92
C ASP A 12 -16.43 -7.59 -14.58
N THR A 13 -15.46 -8.50 -14.53
CA THR A 13 -15.07 -9.20 -13.29
C THR A 13 -14.50 -8.20 -12.26
N LEU A 14 -13.61 -7.29 -12.69
CA LEU A 14 -13.02 -6.29 -11.81
C LEU A 14 -14.05 -5.25 -11.36
N ASN A 15 -14.99 -4.86 -12.21
CA ASN A 15 -16.09 -3.95 -11.85
C ASN A 15 -17.01 -4.58 -10.80
N ARG A 16 -17.35 -5.87 -10.94
CA ARG A 16 -18.12 -6.60 -9.92
C ARG A 16 -17.38 -6.70 -8.61
N ALA A 17 -16.06 -6.95 -8.64
CA ALA A 17 -15.23 -6.96 -7.45
C ALA A 17 -15.19 -5.58 -6.77
N ALA A 18 -15.06 -4.50 -7.55
CA ALA A 18 -15.07 -3.14 -7.03
C ALA A 18 -16.43 -2.74 -6.43
N ALA A 19 -17.53 -3.20 -7.03
CA ALA A 19 -18.88 -3.00 -6.49
C ALA A 19 -19.10 -3.72 -5.15
N ALA A 20 -18.48 -4.88 -4.95
CA ALA A 20 -18.50 -5.59 -3.67
C ALA A 20 -17.62 -4.92 -2.59
N GLY A 21 -16.62 -4.16 -2.99
CA GLY A 21 -15.83 -3.24 -2.18
C GLY A 21 -14.83 -3.89 -1.23
N VAL A 22 -15.27 -4.74 -0.30
CA VAL A 22 -14.43 -5.30 0.77
C VAL A 22 -14.36 -6.82 0.68
N THR A 23 -13.15 -7.39 0.81
CA THR A 23 -12.96 -8.84 0.91
C THR A 23 -12.30 -9.23 2.21
N ARG A 24 -12.74 -10.32 2.82
CA ARG A 24 -12.07 -11.00 3.94
C ARG A 24 -11.08 -12.07 3.47
N ARG A 25 -11.00 -12.32 2.18
CA ARG A 25 -10.00 -13.23 1.63
C ARG A 25 -8.67 -12.50 1.56
N VAL A 26 -7.93 -12.60 2.64
CA VAL A 26 -6.60 -11.98 2.79
C VAL A 26 -5.55 -13.08 2.68
N PRO A 27 -4.51 -12.92 1.83
CA PRO A 27 -3.37 -13.83 1.79
C PRO A 27 -2.75 -14.02 3.18
N ASP A 28 -2.30 -15.25 3.48
CA ASP A 28 -1.77 -15.59 4.81
C ASP A 28 -0.61 -14.69 5.25
N GLN A 29 0.22 -14.26 4.30
CA GLN A 29 1.30 -13.30 4.57
C GLN A 29 0.79 -11.96 5.10
N LEU A 30 -0.29 -11.43 4.52
CA LEU A 30 -0.91 -10.17 4.97
C LEU A 30 -1.66 -10.38 6.28
N ARG A 31 -2.32 -11.52 6.43
CA ARG A 31 -3.03 -11.88 7.67
C ARG A 31 -2.07 -12.00 8.86
N SER A 32 -0.89 -12.57 8.67
CA SER A 32 0.14 -12.64 9.71
C SER A 32 0.67 -11.26 10.13
N MET A 33 0.45 -10.23 9.31
CA MET A 33 0.78 -8.83 9.58
C MET A 33 -0.39 -8.02 10.12
N GLY A 34 -1.50 -8.68 10.48
CA GLY A 34 -2.68 -8.06 11.08
C GLY A 34 -3.66 -7.44 10.09
N VAL A 35 -3.49 -7.70 8.78
CA VAL A 35 -4.49 -7.29 7.77
C VAL A 35 -5.68 -8.24 7.86
N GLU A 36 -6.85 -7.71 8.16
CA GLU A 36 -8.09 -8.48 8.25
C GLU A 36 -8.92 -8.37 6.98
N THR A 37 -8.81 -7.24 6.29
CA THR A 37 -9.60 -6.95 5.11
C THR A 37 -8.75 -6.29 4.03
N LEU A 38 -9.18 -6.49 2.78
CA LEU A 38 -8.67 -5.74 1.63
C LEU A 38 -9.84 -4.95 1.04
N ILE A 39 -9.58 -3.69 0.73
CA ILE A 39 -10.54 -2.80 0.10
C ILE A 39 -10.24 -2.77 -1.39
N PHE A 40 -11.24 -3.09 -2.20
CA PHE A 40 -11.15 -3.06 -3.64
C PHE A 40 -12.00 -1.94 -4.20
N GLN A 41 -11.40 -1.05 -4.99
CA GLN A 41 -12.06 0.14 -5.51
C GLN A 41 -11.68 0.37 -6.97
N GLN A 42 -12.62 0.90 -7.74
CA GLN A 42 -12.32 1.46 -9.05
C GLN A 42 -11.77 2.88 -8.88
N ALA A 43 -10.57 3.12 -9.36
CA ALA A 43 -9.92 4.43 -9.29
C ALA A 43 -10.23 5.30 -10.52
N SER A 44 -10.26 4.69 -11.70
CA SER A 44 -10.65 5.31 -12.96
C SER A 44 -11.07 4.23 -13.96
N ASP A 45 -11.46 4.62 -15.18
CA ASP A 45 -11.83 3.67 -16.21
C ASP A 45 -10.65 2.75 -16.56
N GLY A 46 -10.84 1.45 -16.31
CA GLY A 46 -9.80 0.42 -16.48
C GLY A 46 -8.69 0.40 -15.44
N GLU A 47 -8.79 1.20 -14.37
CA GLU A 47 -7.83 1.20 -13.26
C GLU A 47 -8.52 0.87 -11.94
N PHE A 48 -8.02 -0.16 -11.27
CA PHE A 48 -8.56 -0.67 -10.00
C PHE A 48 -7.48 -0.68 -8.94
N ARG A 49 -7.86 -0.43 -7.69
CA ARG A 49 -6.97 -0.42 -6.53
C ARG A 49 -7.40 -1.43 -5.50
N ILE A 50 -6.44 -2.13 -4.97
CA ILE A 50 -6.58 -2.96 -3.78
C ILE A 50 -5.77 -2.30 -2.69
N THR A 51 -6.41 -1.89 -1.62
CA THR A 51 -5.74 -1.26 -0.47
C THR A 51 -5.83 -2.21 0.72
N SER A 52 -4.70 -2.44 1.37
CA SER A 52 -4.69 -3.16 2.65
C SER A 52 -5.10 -2.22 3.77
N ASP A 53 -5.73 -2.77 4.80
CA ASP A 53 -5.78 -2.12 6.11
C ASP A 53 -4.36 -1.94 6.66
N ASP A 54 -4.27 -1.22 7.78
CA ASP A 54 -3.02 -0.92 8.46
C ASP A 54 -2.20 -2.19 8.74
N LEU A 55 -1.02 -2.27 8.16
CA LEU A 55 -0.04 -3.29 8.48
C LEU A 55 0.48 -3.06 9.90
N ARG A 56 0.25 -4.01 10.79
CA ARG A 56 0.73 -3.95 12.17
C ARG A 56 1.71 -5.09 12.42
N ARG A 57 2.85 -4.77 12.97
CA ARG A 57 3.74 -5.78 13.51
C ARG A 57 3.24 -6.13 14.90
N SER A 58 2.98 -7.41 15.16
CA SER A 58 2.54 -7.91 16.47
C SER A 58 3.38 -7.30 17.60
N GLY A 59 2.72 -6.57 18.52
CA GLY A 59 3.35 -6.00 19.71
C GLY A 59 3.94 -4.59 19.61
N MET A 60 4.01 -3.97 18.43
CA MET A 60 4.47 -2.58 18.31
C MET A 60 3.32 -1.65 17.90
N ARG A 61 3.18 -0.51 18.60
CA ARG A 61 2.43 0.66 18.11
C ARG A 61 3.26 1.33 17.00
N ALA A 62 3.37 0.66 15.85
CA ALA A 62 3.99 1.26 14.67
C ALA A 62 3.01 2.25 14.01
N PRO A 63 3.53 3.27 13.31
CA PRO A 63 2.68 4.08 12.46
C PRO A 63 1.95 3.17 11.46
N SER A 64 0.72 3.52 11.14
CA SER A 64 -0.08 2.78 10.19
C SER A 64 0.61 2.79 8.82
N VAL A 65 1.00 1.61 8.37
CA VAL A 65 1.59 1.41 7.05
C VAL A 65 0.53 0.77 6.18
N ALA A 66 0.03 1.50 5.22
CA ALA A 66 -0.89 0.97 4.23
C ALA A 66 -0.19 0.88 2.87
N ILE A 67 -0.43 -0.22 2.17
CA ILE A 67 0.07 -0.44 0.82
C ILE A 67 -1.12 -0.62 -0.13
N GLU A 68 -0.93 -0.19 -1.37
CA GLU A 68 -1.92 -0.36 -2.42
C GLU A 68 -1.32 -1.10 -3.62
N ALA A 69 -2.11 -2.00 -4.20
CA ALA A 69 -1.84 -2.56 -5.52
C ALA A 69 -2.78 -1.93 -6.54
N THR A 70 -2.24 -1.51 -7.67
CA THR A 70 -3.01 -0.99 -8.79
C THR A 70 -3.01 -2.02 -9.90
N ILE A 71 -4.19 -2.35 -10.39
CA ILE A 71 -4.43 -3.20 -11.57
C ILE A 71 -4.89 -2.26 -12.68
N ARG A 72 -4.10 -2.10 -13.73
CA ARG A 72 -4.46 -1.28 -14.88
C ARG A 72 -4.61 -2.18 -16.10
N VAL A 73 -5.82 -2.23 -16.64
CA VAL A 73 -6.11 -2.95 -17.88
C VAL A 73 -5.74 -2.05 -19.04
N LEU A 74 -4.73 -2.45 -19.81
CA LEU A 74 -4.31 -1.72 -20.99
C LEU A 74 -5.27 -2.07 -22.12
N ARG A 75 -5.93 -1.07 -22.69
CA ARG A 75 -6.82 -1.25 -23.83
C ARG A 75 -6.02 -1.80 -24.99
N SER A 76 -6.42 -2.96 -25.49
CA SER A 76 -6.01 -3.45 -26.80
C SER A 76 -6.94 -2.85 -27.85
N THR A 77 -6.43 -2.58 -29.04
CA THR A 77 -7.24 -2.21 -30.19
C THR A 77 -8.14 -3.36 -30.65
N ASP A 78 -7.77 -4.58 -30.30
CA ASP A 78 -8.55 -5.80 -30.56
C ASP A 78 -9.19 -6.26 -29.25
N LEU A 79 -10.53 -6.18 -29.19
CA LEU A 79 -11.33 -6.55 -28.01
C LEU A 79 -11.28 -8.04 -27.66
N ASN A 80 -10.98 -8.88 -28.64
CA ASN A 80 -10.90 -10.34 -28.50
C ASN A 80 -9.46 -10.81 -28.16
N ALA A 81 -8.50 -9.88 -28.13
CA ALA A 81 -7.12 -10.21 -27.76
C ALA A 81 -6.96 -10.38 -26.24
N PRO A 82 -6.05 -11.26 -25.80
CA PRO A 82 -5.74 -11.39 -24.38
C PRO A 82 -5.29 -10.05 -23.81
N SER A 83 -5.87 -9.66 -22.69
CA SER A 83 -5.64 -8.34 -22.08
C SER A 83 -4.22 -8.21 -21.54
N ASN A 84 -3.60 -7.08 -21.83
CA ASN A 84 -2.37 -6.68 -21.16
C ASN A 84 -2.74 -5.98 -19.84
N VAL A 85 -2.17 -6.46 -18.73
CA VAL A 85 -2.41 -5.93 -17.39
C VAL A 85 -1.10 -5.42 -16.80
N LEU A 86 -1.11 -4.17 -16.36
CA LEU A 86 -0.03 -3.59 -15.56
C LEU A 86 -0.40 -3.69 -14.08
N LEU A 87 0.43 -4.40 -13.33
CA LEU A 87 0.31 -4.51 -11.88
C LEU A 87 1.39 -3.64 -11.23
N THR A 88 1.00 -2.74 -10.35
CA THR A 88 1.91 -1.88 -9.59
C THR A 88 1.53 -1.95 -8.12
N VAL A 89 2.51 -2.10 -7.24
CA VAL A 89 2.30 -2.04 -5.79
C VAL A 89 3.13 -0.89 -5.24
N ARG A 90 2.54 -0.08 -4.39
CA ARG A 90 3.22 1.06 -3.76
C ARG A 90 2.67 1.34 -2.36
N PRO A 91 3.46 1.95 -1.47
CA PRO A 91 2.92 2.48 -0.23
C PRO A 91 1.98 3.65 -0.51
N THR A 92 0.95 3.78 0.30
CA THR A 92 0.03 4.92 0.22
C THR A 92 0.72 6.22 0.63
N THR A 93 0.21 7.36 0.16
CA THR A 93 0.73 8.67 0.55
C THR A 93 0.63 8.89 2.06
N GLY A 94 -0.43 8.38 2.72
CA GLY A 94 -0.59 8.45 4.17
C GLY A 94 0.52 7.74 4.93
N THR A 95 1.04 6.62 4.40
CA THR A 95 2.20 5.91 4.97
C THR A 95 3.42 6.81 5.04
N TRP A 96 3.76 7.51 3.97
CA TRP A 96 4.91 8.40 3.94
C TRP A 96 4.76 9.60 4.88
N LEU A 97 3.56 10.18 4.97
CA LEU A 97 3.28 11.25 5.91
C LEU A 97 3.45 10.77 7.36
N GLY A 98 2.92 9.58 7.70
CA GLY A 98 3.07 8.99 9.04
C GLY A 98 4.52 8.70 9.40
N VAL A 99 5.34 8.28 8.43
CA VAL A 99 6.77 7.99 8.63
C VAL A 99 7.58 9.27 8.81
N LEU A 100 7.30 10.30 8.03
CA LEU A 100 8.09 11.54 8.04
C LEU A 100 7.69 12.50 9.16
N TYR A 101 6.44 12.45 9.62
CA TYR A 101 5.90 13.40 10.59
C TYR A 101 6.74 13.51 11.89
N PRO A 102 7.13 12.42 12.59
CA PRO A 102 7.94 12.52 13.80
C PRO A 102 9.32 13.17 13.55
N ALA A 103 9.94 12.83 12.42
CA ALA A 103 11.22 13.43 12.04
C ALA A 103 11.07 14.93 11.78
N LEU A 104 10.02 15.35 11.07
CA LEU A 104 9.73 16.77 10.80
C LEU A 104 9.48 17.56 12.10
N VAL A 105 8.77 16.97 13.06
CA VAL A 105 8.57 17.60 14.38
C VAL A 105 9.89 17.79 15.10
N CYS A 106 10.75 16.76 15.14
CA CYS A 106 12.08 16.87 15.77
C CYS A 106 12.95 17.93 15.08
N PHE A 107 12.93 18.01 13.75
CA PHE A 107 13.67 19.04 13.01
C PHE A 107 13.11 20.43 13.25
N GLY A 108 11.79 20.59 13.37
CA GLY A 108 11.17 21.86 13.75
C GLY A 108 11.61 22.34 15.13
N ILE A 109 11.61 21.44 16.11
CA ILE A 109 12.10 21.74 17.47
C ILE A 109 13.60 22.07 17.45
N ALA A 110 14.41 21.29 16.72
CA ALA A 110 15.84 21.55 16.57
C ALA A 110 16.11 22.94 15.99
N GLY A 111 15.40 23.29 14.91
CA GLY A 111 15.53 24.62 14.29
C GLY A 111 15.16 25.77 15.25
N TYR A 112 14.06 25.60 16.00
CA TYR A 112 13.66 26.60 17.01
C TYR A 112 14.71 26.75 18.12
N GLN A 113 15.27 25.65 18.65
CA GLN A 113 16.30 25.67 19.69
C GLN A 113 17.60 26.32 19.19
N LEU A 114 18.00 26.05 17.95
CA LEU A 114 19.17 26.68 17.33
C LEU A 114 18.96 28.18 17.16
N PHE A 115 17.76 28.61 16.77
CA PHE A 115 17.40 30.01 16.65
C PHE A 115 17.49 30.75 18.01
N GLN A 116 17.18 30.05 19.11
CA GLN A 116 17.28 30.57 20.47
C GLN A 116 18.70 30.50 21.05
N ASN A 117 19.74 30.30 20.26
CA ASN A 117 21.12 30.09 20.67
C ASN A 117 21.35 28.91 21.65
N GLN A 118 20.42 27.94 21.68
CA GLN A 118 20.56 26.72 22.48
C GLN A 118 21.20 25.60 21.67
N GLY A 119 22.39 25.82 21.15
CA GLY A 119 23.06 24.97 20.17
C GLY A 119 23.17 23.49 20.59
N LYS A 120 23.47 23.19 21.85
CA LYS A 120 23.58 21.80 22.34
C LYS A 120 22.25 21.07 22.29
N SER A 121 21.18 21.72 22.73
CA SER A 121 19.81 21.12 22.68
C SER A 121 19.33 20.95 21.25
N GLY A 122 19.56 21.93 20.38
CA GLY A 122 19.20 21.86 18.96
C GLY A 122 19.89 20.70 18.25
N LEU A 123 21.20 20.50 18.47
CA LEU A 123 21.96 19.40 17.91
C LEU A 123 21.44 18.01 18.39
N LEU A 124 21.05 17.93 19.67
CA LEU A 124 20.52 16.69 20.24
C LEU A 124 19.18 16.30 19.61
N PHE A 125 18.26 17.27 19.43
CA PHE A 125 16.99 17.03 18.73
C PHE A 125 17.21 16.67 17.25
N LEU A 126 18.20 17.26 16.61
CA LEU A 126 18.56 16.96 15.22
C LEU A 126 19.06 15.52 15.09
N ALA A 127 19.98 15.10 15.97
CA ALA A 127 20.48 13.72 16.01
C ALA A 127 19.37 12.73 16.32
N PHE A 128 18.48 13.02 17.26
CA PHE A 128 17.34 12.19 17.59
C PHE A 128 16.35 12.08 16.42
N GLY A 129 16.06 13.19 15.75
CA GLY A 129 15.20 13.20 14.55
C GLY A 129 15.76 12.33 13.42
N CYS A 130 17.06 12.42 13.14
CA CYS A 130 17.74 11.56 12.17
C CYS A 130 17.68 10.09 12.56
N PHE A 131 17.96 9.76 13.82
CA PHE A 131 17.94 8.39 14.31
C PHE A 131 16.53 7.79 14.27
N ALA A 132 15.54 8.48 14.84
CA ALA A 132 14.15 8.04 14.88
C ALA A 132 13.58 7.92 13.46
N GLY A 133 13.81 8.92 12.60
CA GLY A 133 13.37 8.88 11.21
C GLY A 133 14.01 7.75 10.42
N GLY A 134 15.31 7.54 10.58
CA GLY A 134 16.04 6.44 9.95
C GLY A 134 15.51 5.06 10.39
N LEU A 135 15.32 4.86 11.69
CA LEU A 135 14.77 3.60 12.23
C LEU A 135 13.36 3.35 11.71
N GLN A 136 12.52 4.39 11.63
CA GLN A 136 11.17 4.30 11.15
C GLN A 136 11.11 3.98 9.66
N LEU A 137 11.97 4.59 8.85
CA LEU A 137 12.12 4.27 7.42
C LEU A 137 12.51 2.81 7.20
N LEU A 138 13.50 2.30 7.96
CA LEU A 138 13.93 0.91 7.87
C LEU A 138 12.81 -0.05 8.25
N ASN A 139 12.09 0.23 9.34
CA ASN A 139 10.97 -0.60 9.76
C ASN A 139 9.84 -0.60 8.73
N THR A 140 9.48 0.57 8.19
CA THR A 140 8.46 0.70 7.15
C THR A 140 8.85 -0.04 5.88
N ARG A 141 10.11 0.09 5.44
CA ARG A 141 10.62 -0.63 4.28
C ARG A 141 10.56 -2.16 4.48
N SER A 142 10.92 -2.64 5.68
CA SER A 142 10.81 -4.05 6.03
C SER A 142 9.37 -4.56 5.96
N LEU A 143 8.40 -3.80 6.51
CA LEU A 143 6.98 -4.13 6.46
C LEU A 143 6.47 -4.19 5.01
N ILE A 144 6.79 -3.17 4.20
CA ILE A 144 6.40 -3.13 2.79
C ILE A 144 6.97 -4.33 2.03
N ASN A 145 8.24 -4.62 2.19
CA ASN A 145 8.90 -5.74 1.51
C ASN A 145 8.28 -7.10 1.88
N THR A 146 7.83 -7.25 3.13
CA THR A 146 7.17 -8.48 3.59
C THR A 146 5.74 -8.58 3.07
N ALA A 147 5.01 -7.47 3.01
CA ALA A 147 3.61 -7.45 2.56
C ALA A 147 3.46 -7.47 1.03
N TRP A 148 4.44 -6.94 0.31
CA TRP A 148 4.43 -6.81 -1.15
C TRP A 148 4.06 -8.09 -1.90
N PRO A 149 4.69 -9.26 -1.63
CA PRO A 149 4.39 -10.48 -2.37
C PRO A 149 2.93 -10.93 -2.19
N GLY A 150 2.38 -10.78 -0.98
CA GLY A 150 1.00 -11.14 -0.68
C GLY A 150 0.00 -10.28 -1.46
N LEU A 151 0.18 -8.97 -1.48
CA LEU A 151 -0.70 -8.07 -2.20
C LEU A 151 -0.58 -8.23 -3.72
N LEU A 152 0.65 -8.46 -4.22
CA LEU A 152 0.89 -8.74 -5.63
C LEU A 152 0.24 -10.07 -6.06
N ALA A 153 0.29 -11.10 -5.22
CA ALA A 153 -0.35 -12.39 -5.48
C ALA A 153 -1.87 -12.24 -5.60
N GLU A 154 -2.50 -11.46 -4.71
CA GLU A 154 -3.94 -11.19 -4.78
C GLU A 154 -4.32 -10.37 -6.01
N ALA A 155 -3.55 -9.33 -6.34
CA ALA A 155 -3.76 -8.56 -7.56
C ALA A 155 -3.63 -9.43 -8.82
N ARG A 156 -2.65 -10.34 -8.85
CA ARG A 156 -2.47 -11.30 -9.95
C ARG A 156 -3.64 -12.26 -10.06
N ARG A 157 -4.10 -12.81 -8.93
CA ARG A 157 -5.24 -13.72 -8.88
C ARG A 157 -6.50 -13.09 -9.48
N LEU A 158 -6.78 -11.83 -9.13
CA LEU A 158 -7.92 -11.08 -9.68
C LEU A 158 -7.72 -10.78 -11.17
N ALA A 159 -6.51 -10.43 -11.59
CA ALA A 159 -6.20 -10.20 -12.99
C ALA A 159 -6.25 -11.47 -13.86
N GLU A 160 -6.16 -12.65 -13.25
CA GLU A 160 -6.37 -13.95 -13.89
C GLU A 160 -7.84 -14.38 -13.92
N GLY A 161 -8.75 -13.54 -13.38
CA GLY A 161 -10.18 -13.76 -13.42
C GLY A 161 -10.71 -14.74 -12.35
N SER A 162 -9.95 -14.99 -11.30
CA SER A 162 -10.43 -15.78 -10.18
C SER A 162 -11.60 -15.07 -9.49
N PRO A 163 -12.64 -15.80 -9.06
CA PRO A 163 -13.83 -15.18 -8.48
C PRO A 163 -13.47 -14.37 -7.24
N TYR A 164 -13.99 -13.16 -7.19
CA TYR A 164 -13.95 -12.32 -6.00
C TYR A 164 -14.90 -12.88 -4.95
N VAL A 165 -14.41 -13.06 -3.72
CA VAL A 165 -15.23 -13.54 -2.60
C VAL A 165 -15.50 -12.32 -1.69
N PRO A 166 -16.74 -11.78 -1.71
CA PRO A 166 -17.09 -10.66 -0.85
C PRO A 166 -17.01 -11.05 0.64
N ALA A 167 -16.85 -10.04 1.49
CA ALA A 167 -17.03 -10.22 2.91
C ALA A 167 -18.54 -10.41 3.18
N ALA A 168 -18.91 -11.55 3.73
CA ALA A 168 -20.27 -11.76 4.24
C ALA A 168 -20.52 -10.95 5.50
#